data_11394fad87afe0b69a2bb4c46241da7b
#
_entry.id   11394fad87afe0b69a2bb4c46241da7b
#
_cell.length_a   1.000
_cell.length_b   1.000
_cell.length_c   1.000
_cell.angle_alpha   90.00
_cell.angle_beta   90.00
_cell.angle_gamma   90.00
#
_symmetry.space_group_name_H-M   'P 1'
#
loop_
_entity.id
_entity.type
_entity.pdbx_description
1 polymer ?
#
loop_
_entity_poly.entity_id
_entity_poly.type
_entity_poly.pdbx_seq_one_letter_code
_entity_poly.pdbx_strand_id
1 'polypeptide(L)'
;MVDIYTNPDLYDSIHHDYEWDKTLIKAIAKDINGPVLELASGTGRLTQPILELGLEYKGLELSQPFLDRAKMKFGGDADFILGDMRDFDLQMEFDLIFIGFNSFLHNLKIEDAINCLTCIKKHLTKNGKFLVSIFIPDPIFLYREEGKFFPATDFFQYQESSCRIMEKNQYDSISQINLLTWVIERDGELDPTEYNYRMRMYYPHEMDILLSDNGFTIMEKFGNYQRDPMDSNSDMQIYVSERN
;
A
#
# COMPACT_ATOMS: atom_id res chain seq x y z
N MET A 1 -16.54 -10.04 -12.81
CA MET A 1 -15.52 -9.11 -12.26
C MET A 1 -14.69 -9.88 -11.22
N VAL A 2 -13.41 -9.93 -11.40
CA VAL A 2 -12.49 -10.62 -10.50
C VAL A 2 -11.71 -9.54 -9.72
N ASP A 3 -11.53 -9.75 -8.42
CA ASP A 3 -10.68 -8.88 -7.61
C ASP A 3 -9.21 -9.26 -7.84
N ILE A 4 -8.31 -8.30 -8.08
CA ILE A 4 -6.87 -8.56 -8.27
C ILE A 4 -6.27 -9.25 -7.04
N TYR A 5 -6.79 -8.95 -5.85
CA TYR A 5 -6.33 -9.52 -4.58
C TYR A 5 -6.73 -10.99 -4.37
N THR A 6 -7.28 -11.64 -5.39
CA THR A 6 -7.50 -13.10 -5.40
C THR A 6 -6.43 -13.86 -6.18
N ASN A 7 -5.48 -13.14 -6.84
CA ASN A 7 -4.43 -13.74 -7.66
C ASN A 7 -3.02 -13.31 -7.19
N PRO A 8 -2.47 -13.94 -6.14
CA PRO A 8 -1.16 -13.58 -5.60
C PRO A 8 0.00 -13.85 -6.56
N ASP A 9 -0.11 -14.84 -7.46
CA ASP A 9 0.94 -15.14 -8.45
C ASP A 9 1.08 -14.01 -9.47
N LEU A 10 -0.03 -13.50 -9.97
CA LEU A 10 -0.05 -12.34 -10.88
C LEU A 10 0.50 -11.11 -10.17
N TYR A 11 0.04 -10.84 -8.95
CA TYR A 11 0.49 -9.70 -8.16
C TYR A 11 2.01 -9.72 -7.91
N ASP A 12 2.55 -10.88 -7.50
CA ASP A 12 3.99 -11.06 -7.28
C ASP A 12 4.79 -10.85 -8.58
N SER A 13 4.27 -11.33 -9.72
CA SER A 13 4.92 -11.17 -11.02
C SER A 13 4.96 -9.71 -11.48
N ILE A 14 3.85 -8.96 -11.27
CA ILE A 14 3.76 -7.51 -11.60
C ILE A 14 4.78 -6.70 -10.78
N HIS A 15 4.98 -7.05 -9.50
CA HIS A 15 5.76 -6.24 -8.57
C HIS A 15 7.13 -6.85 -8.24
N HIS A 16 7.60 -7.83 -9.04
CA HIS A 16 8.85 -8.55 -8.80
C HIS A 16 10.07 -7.62 -8.67
N ASP A 17 10.18 -6.64 -9.56
CA ASP A 17 11.33 -5.74 -9.63
C ASP A 17 11.13 -4.43 -8.86
N TYR A 18 10.06 -4.30 -8.09
CA TYR A 18 9.77 -3.07 -7.36
C TYR A 18 10.50 -3.03 -6.02
N GLU A 19 11.61 -2.28 -5.96
CA GLU A 19 12.52 -2.23 -4.81
C GLU A 19 12.57 -0.87 -4.08
N TRP A 20 11.99 0.19 -4.67
CA TRP A 20 12.16 1.57 -4.20
C TRP A 20 11.67 1.79 -2.77
N ASP A 21 10.52 1.26 -2.42
CA ASP A 21 9.92 1.40 -1.10
C ASP A 21 10.61 0.54 -0.03
N LYS A 22 11.19 -0.60 -0.40
CA LYS A 22 11.96 -1.47 0.50
C LYS A 22 13.13 -0.71 1.13
N THR A 23 13.83 0.10 0.33
CA THR A 23 14.98 0.90 0.78
C THR A 23 14.55 1.94 1.82
N LEU A 24 13.43 2.65 1.57
CA LEU A 24 12.90 3.63 2.52
C LEU A 24 12.46 2.97 3.82
N ILE A 25 11.65 1.91 3.74
CA ILE A 25 11.15 1.21 4.91
C ILE A 25 12.28 0.67 5.77
N LYS A 26 13.29 0.06 5.15
CA LYS A 26 14.50 -0.40 5.84
C LYS A 26 15.26 0.75 6.51
N ALA A 27 15.36 1.92 5.85
CA ALA A 27 16.03 3.09 6.41
C ALA A 27 15.28 3.65 7.63
N ILE A 28 13.96 3.68 7.62
CA ILE A 28 13.13 4.11 8.77
C ILE A 28 13.22 3.07 9.90
N ALA A 29 13.16 1.78 9.57
CA ALA A 29 13.17 0.69 10.55
C ALA A 29 14.52 0.51 11.25
N LYS A 30 15.62 1.02 10.71
CA LYS A 30 16.96 0.95 11.35
C LYS A 30 17.03 1.57 12.75
N ASP A 31 16.22 2.58 13.00
CA ASP A 31 16.16 3.30 14.28
C ASP A 31 15.07 2.74 15.21
N ILE A 32 14.43 1.63 14.83
CA ILE A 32 13.40 0.94 15.60
C ILE A 32 14.03 -0.20 16.40
N ASN A 33 13.59 -0.39 17.65
CA ASN A 33 14.11 -1.44 18.52
C ASN A 33 13.03 -2.45 18.96
N GLY A 34 11.75 -2.12 18.77
CA GLY A 34 10.60 -2.96 19.12
C GLY A 34 9.93 -3.59 17.91
N PRO A 35 8.76 -4.20 18.11
CA PRO A 35 8.06 -4.91 17.05
C PRO A 35 7.51 -3.97 15.97
N VAL A 36 7.38 -4.50 14.77
CA VAL A 36 6.93 -3.82 13.56
C VAL A 36 5.64 -4.46 13.06
N LEU A 37 4.64 -3.64 12.72
CA LEU A 37 3.39 -4.06 12.09
C LEU A 37 3.28 -3.47 10.69
N GLU A 38 3.07 -4.32 9.70
CA GLU A 38 2.63 -3.91 8.37
C GLU A 38 1.12 -4.14 8.23
N LEU A 39 0.38 -3.10 7.88
CA LEU A 39 -1.04 -3.19 7.55
C LEU A 39 -1.21 -3.32 6.03
N ALA A 40 -2.12 -4.21 5.59
CA ALA A 40 -2.28 -4.64 4.21
C ALA A 40 -0.95 -5.21 3.66
N SER A 41 -0.38 -6.18 4.39
CA SER A 41 0.95 -6.75 4.11
C SER A 41 1.04 -7.53 2.80
N GLY A 42 -0.09 -7.80 2.16
CA GLY A 42 -0.14 -8.47 0.88
C GLY A 42 0.49 -9.86 0.91
N THR A 43 1.33 -10.13 -0.07
CA THR A 43 2.10 -11.37 -0.17
C THR A 43 3.43 -11.34 0.60
N GLY A 44 3.63 -10.32 1.46
CA GLY A 44 4.83 -10.14 2.28
C GLY A 44 6.01 -9.52 1.54
N ARG A 45 5.78 -8.68 0.53
CA ARG A 45 6.85 -8.07 -0.27
C ARG A 45 7.80 -7.19 0.55
N LEU A 46 7.28 -6.50 1.58
CA LEU A 46 8.04 -5.60 2.45
C LEU A 46 8.52 -6.26 3.76
N THR A 47 8.25 -7.54 3.95
CA THR A 47 8.65 -8.30 5.16
C THR A 47 10.15 -8.47 5.26
N GLN A 48 10.81 -8.90 4.17
CA GLN A 48 12.23 -9.22 4.16
C GLN A 48 13.14 -8.08 4.66
N PRO A 49 12.95 -6.80 4.25
CA PRO A 49 13.75 -5.68 4.76
C PRO A 49 13.71 -5.51 6.29
N ILE A 50 12.61 -5.87 6.94
CA ILE A 50 12.43 -5.78 8.39
C ILE A 50 13.12 -6.96 9.09
N LEU A 51 12.95 -8.18 8.57
CA LEU A 51 13.60 -9.38 9.12
C LEU A 51 15.13 -9.28 9.05
N GLU A 52 15.69 -8.67 8.01
CA GLU A 52 17.13 -8.44 7.87
C GLU A 52 17.72 -7.52 8.95
N LEU A 53 16.89 -6.74 9.63
CA LEU A 53 17.27 -5.92 10.77
C LEU A 53 17.17 -6.67 12.10
N GLY A 54 16.67 -7.91 12.09
CA GLY A 54 16.44 -8.72 13.28
C GLY A 54 15.23 -8.27 14.12
N LEU A 55 14.31 -7.50 13.53
CA LEU A 55 13.12 -6.99 14.22
C LEU A 55 11.97 -8.03 14.17
N GLU A 56 11.18 -8.09 15.24
CA GLU A 56 9.92 -8.84 15.23
C GLU A 56 8.95 -8.18 14.24
N TYR A 57 8.39 -8.98 13.34
CA TYR A 57 7.48 -8.51 12.31
C TYR A 57 6.11 -9.21 12.39
N LYS A 58 5.06 -8.41 12.26
CA LYS A 58 3.69 -8.89 12.03
C LYS A 58 3.10 -8.23 10.79
N GLY A 59 2.41 -9.02 9.97
CA GLY A 59 1.65 -8.55 8.80
C GLY A 59 0.16 -8.77 9.00
N LEU A 60 -0.65 -7.72 8.87
CA LEU A 60 -2.10 -7.82 8.82
C LEU A 60 -2.57 -7.75 7.37
N GLU A 61 -3.31 -8.76 6.92
CA GLU A 61 -3.78 -8.85 5.52
C GLU A 61 -5.26 -9.27 5.46
N LEU A 62 -6.04 -8.61 4.60
CA LEU A 62 -7.47 -8.88 4.44
C LEU A 62 -7.74 -10.06 3.50
N SER A 63 -6.91 -10.24 2.47
CA SER A 63 -7.06 -11.29 1.48
C SER A 63 -6.48 -12.61 1.95
N GLN A 64 -7.31 -13.64 2.12
CA GLN A 64 -6.85 -14.97 2.50
C GLN A 64 -5.82 -15.56 1.50
N PRO A 65 -6.00 -15.46 0.15
CA PRO A 65 -5.00 -15.96 -0.80
C PRO A 65 -3.63 -15.26 -0.67
N PHE A 66 -3.61 -13.94 -0.41
CA PHE A 66 -2.37 -13.19 -0.20
C PHE A 66 -1.70 -13.57 1.12
N LEU A 67 -2.49 -13.69 2.19
CA LEU A 67 -2.03 -14.16 3.49
C LEU A 67 -1.38 -15.55 3.40
N ASP A 68 -2.03 -16.49 2.71
CA ASP A 68 -1.52 -17.85 2.53
C ASP A 68 -0.19 -17.85 1.75
N ARG A 69 -0.07 -16.98 0.74
CA ARG A 69 1.17 -16.76 -0.01
C ARG A 69 2.28 -16.21 0.89
N ALA A 70 1.99 -15.21 1.72
CA ALA A 70 2.95 -14.65 2.65
C ALA A 70 3.44 -15.69 3.66
N LYS A 71 2.53 -16.47 4.27
CA LYS A 71 2.86 -17.57 5.17
C LYS A 71 3.71 -18.66 4.51
N MET A 72 3.44 -18.96 3.24
CA MET A 72 4.24 -19.93 2.49
C MET A 72 5.66 -19.41 2.23
N LYS A 73 5.84 -18.10 1.96
CA LYS A 73 7.15 -17.49 1.69
C LYS A 73 8.04 -17.43 2.93
N PHE A 74 7.48 -17.08 4.08
CA PHE A 74 8.24 -16.74 5.28
C PHE A 74 8.17 -17.80 6.39
N GLY A 75 7.24 -18.76 6.30
CA GLY A 75 7.12 -19.85 7.27
C GLY A 75 6.91 -19.31 8.71
N GLY A 76 7.86 -19.67 9.60
CA GLY A 76 7.85 -19.22 11.00
C GLY A 76 8.68 -17.97 11.27
N ASP A 77 9.32 -17.38 10.27
CA ASP A 77 10.19 -16.21 10.44
C ASP A 77 9.41 -14.90 10.61
N ALA A 78 8.14 -14.89 10.20
CA ALA A 78 7.24 -13.75 10.31
C ALA A 78 5.82 -14.22 10.70
N ASP A 79 5.08 -13.37 11.41
CA ASP A 79 3.70 -13.64 11.81
C ASP A 79 2.72 -12.89 10.90
N PHE A 80 1.81 -13.64 10.25
CA PHE A 80 0.80 -13.06 9.36
C PHE A 80 -0.61 -13.38 9.87
N ILE A 81 -1.43 -12.34 9.98
CA ILE A 81 -2.74 -12.36 10.62
C ILE A 81 -3.80 -11.93 9.60
N LEU A 82 -4.88 -12.70 9.50
CA LEU A 82 -6.05 -12.27 8.72
C LEU A 82 -6.78 -11.17 9.46
N GLY A 83 -6.97 -10.02 8.82
CA GLY A 83 -7.68 -8.90 9.45
C GLY A 83 -7.85 -7.70 8.54
N ASP A 84 -8.69 -6.78 8.99
CA ASP A 84 -8.98 -5.53 8.31
C ASP A 84 -8.24 -4.38 9.03
N MET A 85 -7.49 -3.56 8.28
CA MET A 85 -6.77 -2.41 8.86
C MET A 85 -7.69 -1.37 9.50
N ARG A 86 -9.00 -1.42 9.23
CA ARG A 86 -10.02 -0.53 9.79
C ARG A 86 -10.60 -1.01 11.11
N ASP A 87 -10.39 -2.28 11.44
CA ASP A 87 -10.96 -2.90 12.64
C ASP A 87 -10.08 -4.09 13.08
N PHE A 88 -9.07 -3.82 13.91
CA PHE A 88 -8.20 -4.85 14.46
C PHE A 88 -7.83 -4.56 15.91
N ASP A 89 -7.56 -5.64 16.68
CA ASP A 89 -7.03 -5.58 18.02
C ASP A 89 -6.07 -6.73 18.27
N LEU A 90 -4.77 -6.43 18.22
CA LEU A 90 -3.69 -7.42 18.35
C LEU A 90 -3.21 -7.59 19.81
N GLN A 91 -3.78 -6.84 20.76
CA GLN A 91 -3.43 -6.86 22.19
C GLN A 91 -1.93 -6.62 22.44
N MET A 92 -1.27 -5.87 21.57
CA MET A 92 0.13 -5.46 21.69
C MET A 92 0.37 -4.11 21.04
N GLU A 93 1.46 -3.45 21.42
CA GLU A 93 1.90 -2.18 20.81
C GLU A 93 3.15 -2.41 19.96
N PHE A 94 3.35 -1.54 18.97
CA PHE A 94 4.43 -1.60 17.99
C PHE A 94 5.23 -0.30 17.99
N ASP A 95 6.54 -0.39 17.77
CA ASP A 95 7.40 0.78 17.63
C ASP A 95 7.38 1.37 16.20
N LEU A 96 6.97 0.55 15.22
CA LEU A 96 6.68 1.00 13.87
C LEU A 96 5.40 0.32 13.38
N ILE A 97 4.44 1.12 12.92
CA ILE A 97 3.33 0.65 12.09
C ILE A 97 3.45 1.30 10.73
N PHE A 98 3.32 0.52 9.66
CA PHE A 98 3.36 1.12 8.33
C PHE A 98 2.30 0.55 7.38
N ILE A 99 1.88 1.42 6.43
CA ILE A 99 1.06 1.08 5.29
C ILE A 99 1.83 1.48 4.05
N GLY A 100 2.35 0.48 3.33
CA GLY A 100 3.11 0.69 2.11
C GLY A 100 2.25 0.68 0.85
N PHE A 101 2.86 1.10 -0.25
CA PHE A 101 2.42 0.81 -1.61
C PHE A 101 0.94 1.13 -1.92
N ASN A 102 0.50 2.34 -1.55
CA ASN A 102 -0.85 2.84 -1.83
C ASN A 102 -2.00 2.13 -1.11
N SER A 103 -1.74 1.16 -0.22
CA SER A 103 -2.80 0.37 0.40
C SER A 103 -3.77 1.21 1.24
N PHE A 104 -3.34 2.36 1.78
CA PHE A 104 -4.22 3.29 2.49
C PHE A 104 -5.37 3.83 1.62
N LEU A 105 -5.18 3.90 0.28
CA LEU A 105 -6.19 4.36 -0.67
C LEU A 105 -7.44 3.45 -0.76
N HIS A 106 -7.37 2.24 -0.20
CA HIS A 106 -8.52 1.33 -0.07
C HIS A 106 -9.50 1.74 1.04
N ASN A 107 -9.17 2.71 1.87
CA ASN A 107 -10.12 3.39 2.75
C ASN A 107 -11.00 4.33 1.91
N LEU A 108 -12.06 3.77 1.32
CA LEU A 108 -12.88 4.49 0.32
C LEU A 108 -13.73 5.61 0.92
N LYS A 109 -14.01 5.56 2.23
CA LYS A 109 -14.73 6.59 2.97
C LYS A 109 -13.79 7.23 4.01
N ILE A 110 -14.08 8.46 4.35
CA ILE A 110 -13.33 9.16 5.42
C ILE A 110 -13.45 8.42 6.75
N GLU A 111 -14.62 7.87 7.05
CA GLU A 111 -14.85 7.06 8.26
C GLU A 111 -13.97 5.81 8.28
N ASP A 112 -13.73 5.16 7.14
CA ASP A 112 -12.82 4.02 7.02
C ASP A 112 -11.38 4.42 7.37
N ALA A 113 -10.92 5.58 6.86
CA ALA A 113 -9.60 6.12 7.17
C ALA A 113 -9.46 6.50 8.65
N ILE A 114 -10.47 7.15 9.24
CA ILE A 114 -10.51 7.49 10.67
C ILE A 114 -10.45 6.22 11.53
N ASN A 115 -11.21 5.19 11.19
CA ASN A 115 -11.19 3.91 11.90
C ASN A 115 -9.80 3.26 11.81
N CYS A 116 -9.19 3.23 10.63
CA CYS A 116 -7.82 2.74 10.43
C CYS A 116 -6.82 3.50 11.31
N LEU A 117 -6.84 4.84 11.29
CA LEU A 117 -5.97 5.67 12.11
C LEU A 117 -6.21 5.48 13.63
N THR A 118 -7.46 5.26 14.04
CA THR A 118 -7.81 4.95 15.43
C THR A 118 -7.20 3.62 15.87
N CYS A 119 -7.29 2.58 15.05
CA CYS A 119 -6.64 1.30 15.30
C CYS A 119 -5.11 1.45 15.37
N ILE A 120 -4.49 2.17 14.44
CA ILE A 120 -3.05 2.44 14.43
C ILE A 120 -2.63 3.14 15.73
N LYS A 121 -3.32 4.22 16.10
CA LYS A 121 -3.03 4.98 17.32
C LYS A 121 -3.09 4.13 18.59
N LYS A 122 -4.06 3.21 18.67
CA LYS A 122 -4.22 2.27 19.78
C LYS A 122 -3.02 1.32 19.90
N HIS A 123 -2.42 0.93 18.78
CA HIS A 123 -1.37 -0.07 18.71
C HIS A 123 0.05 0.51 18.58
N LEU A 124 0.22 1.83 18.53
CA LEU A 124 1.55 2.45 18.58
C LEU A 124 2.04 2.58 20.02
N THR A 125 3.32 2.29 20.27
CA THR A 125 3.98 2.66 21.53
C THR A 125 4.04 4.19 21.66
N LYS A 126 4.35 4.70 22.86
CA LYS A 126 4.39 6.14 23.14
C LYS A 126 5.29 6.93 22.17
N ASN A 127 6.41 6.32 21.75
CA ASN A 127 7.37 6.93 20.82
C ASN A 127 7.37 6.19 19.47
N GLY A 128 6.33 5.40 19.21
CA GLY A 128 6.19 4.63 17.99
C GLY A 128 5.92 5.51 16.78
N LYS A 129 6.39 5.07 15.63
CA LYS A 129 6.24 5.77 14.35
C LYS A 129 5.16 5.12 13.49
N PHE A 130 4.35 5.96 12.86
CA PHE A 130 3.45 5.55 11.79
C PHE A 130 3.97 6.05 10.45
N LEU A 131 4.20 5.15 9.51
CA LEU A 131 4.59 5.48 8.13
C LEU A 131 3.46 5.12 7.17
N VAL A 132 3.09 6.05 6.30
CA VAL A 132 2.17 5.78 5.19
C VAL A 132 2.73 6.34 3.89
N SER A 133 2.69 5.54 2.81
CA SER A 133 3.11 5.96 1.48
C SER A 133 1.98 5.75 0.48
N ILE A 134 1.57 6.84 -0.17
CA ILE A 134 0.57 6.86 -1.23
C ILE A 134 1.03 7.82 -2.34
N PHE A 135 0.55 7.60 -3.57
CA PHE A 135 0.84 8.55 -4.66
C PHE A 135 0.04 9.86 -4.50
N ILE A 136 0.53 10.93 -5.11
CA ILE A 136 -0.23 12.18 -5.25
C ILE A 136 -1.17 12.02 -6.47
N PRO A 137 -2.48 12.29 -6.35
CA PRO A 137 -3.41 12.17 -7.45
C PRO A 137 -3.01 13.05 -8.64
N ASP A 138 -2.72 12.42 -9.80
CA ASP A 138 -2.36 13.11 -11.03
C ASP A 138 -3.60 13.34 -11.90
N PRO A 139 -3.95 14.60 -12.25
CA PRO A 139 -5.08 14.90 -13.12
C PRO A 139 -4.98 14.25 -14.52
N ILE A 140 -3.78 14.09 -15.07
CA ILE A 140 -3.58 13.44 -16.38
C ILE A 140 -4.00 11.97 -16.30
N PHE A 141 -3.65 11.30 -15.22
CA PHE A 141 -4.08 9.93 -14.95
C PHE A 141 -5.59 9.83 -14.69
N LEU A 142 -6.13 10.71 -13.84
CA LEU A 142 -7.53 10.63 -13.40
C LEU A 142 -8.53 10.95 -14.52
N TYR A 143 -8.21 11.90 -15.41
CA TYR A 143 -9.11 12.39 -16.45
C TYR A 143 -8.69 11.96 -17.89
N ARG A 144 -7.92 10.88 -18.01
CA ARG A 144 -7.61 10.30 -19.30
C ARG A 144 -8.88 9.77 -20.01
N GLU A 145 -8.78 9.51 -21.29
CA GLU A 145 -9.91 9.10 -22.13
C GLU A 145 -10.64 7.86 -21.55
N GLU A 146 -11.92 8.05 -21.24
CA GLU A 146 -12.74 7.02 -20.60
C GLU A 146 -12.92 5.80 -21.52
N GLY A 147 -12.86 4.61 -20.92
CA GLY A 147 -13.03 3.35 -21.65
C GLY A 147 -11.82 2.87 -22.43
N LYS A 148 -10.78 3.69 -22.58
CA LYS A 148 -9.55 3.33 -23.27
C LYS A 148 -8.55 2.68 -22.32
N PHE A 149 -7.90 1.62 -22.79
CA PHE A 149 -6.81 0.98 -22.08
C PHE A 149 -5.47 1.64 -22.36
N PHE A 150 -4.69 1.86 -21.31
CA PHE A 150 -3.33 2.40 -21.35
C PHE A 150 -2.37 1.43 -20.67
N PRO A 151 -1.10 1.36 -21.09
CA PRO A 151 -0.11 0.56 -20.35
C PRO A 151 0.03 1.04 -18.89
N ALA A 152 -0.11 0.13 -17.93
CA ALA A 152 0.07 0.42 -16.51
C ALA A 152 1.41 -0.13 -15.97
N THR A 153 2.02 -1.08 -16.67
CA THR A 153 3.32 -1.64 -16.31
C THR A 153 4.21 -1.75 -17.54
N ASP A 154 5.51 -1.89 -17.30
CA ASP A 154 6.41 -2.49 -18.27
C ASP A 154 6.07 -3.98 -18.47
N PHE A 155 6.75 -4.64 -19.40
CA PHE A 155 6.59 -6.08 -19.61
C PHE A 155 7.21 -6.87 -18.45
N PHE A 156 6.48 -7.87 -17.96
CA PHE A 156 6.92 -8.81 -16.92
C PHE A 156 6.65 -10.26 -17.34
N GLN A 157 7.28 -11.22 -16.68
CA GLN A 157 7.06 -12.64 -16.93
C GLN A 157 5.91 -13.18 -16.08
N TYR A 158 4.92 -13.78 -16.73
CA TYR A 158 3.80 -14.45 -16.06
C TYR A 158 3.33 -15.65 -16.87
N GLN A 159 3.26 -16.84 -16.23
CA GLN A 159 2.85 -18.09 -16.87
C GLN A 159 3.61 -18.38 -18.20
N GLU A 160 4.94 -18.28 -18.14
CA GLU A 160 5.87 -18.54 -19.27
C GLU A 160 5.71 -17.57 -20.46
N SER A 161 4.98 -16.47 -20.30
CA SER A 161 4.76 -15.47 -21.34
C SER A 161 5.21 -14.08 -20.87
N SER A 162 5.60 -13.25 -21.86
CA SER A 162 5.83 -11.83 -21.64
C SER A 162 4.48 -11.10 -21.64
N CYS A 163 4.14 -10.50 -20.50
CA CYS A 163 2.86 -9.85 -20.26
C CYS A 163 3.07 -8.41 -19.82
N ARG A 164 2.06 -7.58 -19.98
CA ARG A 164 1.94 -6.30 -19.29
C ARG A 164 0.51 -6.06 -18.86
N ILE A 165 0.32 -5.21 -17.85
CA ILE A 165 -1.01 -4.76 -17.46
C ILE A 165 -1.41 -3.57 -18.33
N MET A 166 -2.59 -3.68 -18.89
CA MET A 166 -3.30 -2.59 -19.52
C MET A 166 -4.42 -2.14 -18.59
N GLU A 167 -4.55 -0.84 -18.38
CA GLU A 167 -5.43 -0.26 -17.40
C GLU A 167 -6.37 0.77 -18.02
N LYS A 168 -7.65 0.73 -17.66
CA LYS A 168 -8.59 1.84 -17.81
C LYS A 168 -9.09 2.27 -16.44
N ASN A 169 -9.50 3.51 -16.32
CA ASN A 169 -10.07 4.03 -15.08
C ASN A 169 -11.32 4.85 -15.32
N GLN A 170 -12.12 4.98 -14.28
CA GLN A 170 -13.25 5.88 -14.21
C GLN A 170 -13.21 6.60 -12.85
N TYR A 171 -12.98 7.90 -12.91
CA TYR A 171 -12.86 8.74 -11.71
C TYR A 171 -14.12 9.54 -11.44
N ASP A 172 -14.68 9.39 -10.24
CA ASP A 172 -15.74 10.25 -9.73
C ASP A 172 -15.13 11.32 -8.80
N SER A 173 -15.11 12.56 -9.27
CA SER A 173 -14.52 13.68 -8.54
C SER A 173 -15.32 14.11 -7.30
N ILE A 174 -16.58 13.70 -7.16
CA ILE A 174 -17.41 14.04 -6.00
C ILE A 174 -17.07 13.12 -4.83
N SER A 175 -17.03 11.83 -5.06
CA SER A 175 -16.60 10.85 -4.05
C SER A 175 -15.08 10.70 -3.95
N GLN A 176 -14.32 11.27 -4.89
CA GLN A 176 -12.88 11.10 -5.08
C GLN A 176 -12.48 9.61 -5.28
N ILE A 177 -13.39 8.78 -5.77
CA ILE A 177 -13.10 7.36 -6.00
C ILE A 177 -12.74 7.13 -7.45
N ASN A 178 -11.61 6.47 -7.67
CA ASN A 178 -11.17 5.97 -8.95
C ASN A 178 -11.43 4.46 -9.03
N LEU A 179 -12.28 4.04 -9.96
CA LEU A 179 -12.47 2.64 -10.33
C LEU A 179 -11.43 2.28 -11.37
N LEU A 180 -10.58 1.32 -11.05
CA LEU A 180 -9.55 0.82 -11.94
C LEU A 180 -9.94 -0.56 -12.47
N THR A 181 -9.70 -0.78 -13.75
CA THR A 181 -9.88 -2.07 -14.42
C THR A 181 -8.57 -2.44 -15.10
N TRP A 182 -8.02 -3.57 -14.70
CA TRP A 182 -6.82 -4.15 -15.28
C TRP A 182 -7.17 -5.34 -16.16
N VAL A 183 -6.48 -5.45 -17.28
CA VAL A 183 -6.44 -6.65 -18.13
C VAL A 183 -5.00 -6.99 -18.45
N ILE A 184 -4.72 -8.26 -18.65
CA ILE A 184 -3.40 -8.70 -19.08
C ILE A 184 -3.33 -8.59 -20.60
N GLU A 185 -2.31 -7.91 -21.12
CA GLU A 185 -1.92 -8.03 -22.52
C GLU A 185 -0.84 -9.10 -22.62
N ARG A 186 -1.05 -10.03 -23.54
CA ARG A 186 -0.15 -11.15 -23.84
C ARG A 186 -0.02 -11.26 -25.35
N ASP A 187 1.21 -11.19 -25.86
CA ASP A 187 1.49 -11.28 -27.31
C ASP A 187 0.71 -10.27 -28.18
N GLY A 188 0.38 -9.10 -27.60
CA GLY A 188 -0.37 -8.02 -28.26
C GLY A 188 -1.90 -8.19 -28.23
N GLU A 189 -2.40 -9.23 -27.55
CA GLU A 189 -3.85 -9.44 -27.36
C GLU A 189 -4.24 -9.26 -25.89
N LEU A 190 -5.43 -8.70 -25.65
CA LEU A 190 -5.96 -8.51 -24.31
C LEU A 190 -6.67 -9.79 -23.82
N ASP A 191 -6.30 -10.26 -22.63
CA ASP A 191 -7.03 -11.32 -21.93
C ASP A 191 -8.45 -10.83 -21.60
N PRO A 192 -9.50 -11.66 -21.79
CA PRO A 192 -10.87 -11.26 -21.48
C PRO A 192 -11.16 -11.08 -19.98
N THR A 193 -10.25 -11.48 -19.10
CA THR A 193 -10.41 -11.36 -17.66
C THR A 193 -10.16 -9.94 -17.20
N GLU A 194 -11.16 -9.28 -16.67
CA GLU A 194 -11.04 -7.96 -16.06
C GLU A 194 -10.88 -8.09 -14.54
N TYR A 195 -9.80 -7.49 -14.02
CA TYR A 195 -9.54 -7.32 -12.60
C TYR A 195 -9.92 -5.90 -12.18
N ASN A 196 -10.78 -5.78 -11.16
CA ASN A 196 -11.30 -4.49 -10.76
C ASN A 196 -10.99 -4.21 -9.29
N TYR A 197 -10.61 -2.96 -9.01
CA TYR A 197 -10.45 -2.46 -7.65
C TYR A 197 -10.73 -0.96 -7.60
N ARG A 198 -10.90 -0.43 -6.40
CA ARG A 198 -11.21 0.98 -6.17
C ARG A 198 -10.20 1.58 -5.22
N MET A 199 -9.84 2.83 -5.51
CA MET A 199 -9.01 3.65 -4.64
C MET A 199 -9.65 5.01 -4.43
N ARG A 200 -9.59 5.53 -3.21
CA ARG A 200 -9.91 6.92 -2.95
C ARG A 200 -8.66 7.79 -3.15
N MET A 201 -8.82 8.88 -3.85
CA MET A 201 -7.77 9.85 -4.13
C MET A 201 -7.65 10.85 -2.96
N TYR A 202 -6.67 10.61 -2.08
CA TYR A 202 -6.34 11.52 -0.98
C TYR A 202 -5.30 12.53 -1.44
N TYR A 203 -5.60 13.82 -1.31
CA TYR A 203 -4.65 14.89 -1.62
C TYR A 203 -3.79 15.26 -0.40
N PRO A 204 -2.60 15.87 -0.60
CA PRO A 204 -1.68 16.16 0.51
C PRO A 204 -2.28 16.97 1.65
N HIS A 205 -3.06 18.02 1.37
CA HIS A 205 -3.72 18.80 2.42
C HIS A 205 -4.80 18.02 3.17
N GLU A 206 -5.51 17.13 2.48
CA GLU A 206 -6.49 16.24 3.12
C GLU A 206 -5.80 15.27 4.06
N MET A 207 -4.67 14.68 3.64
CA MET A 207 -3.86 13.80 4.49
C MET A 207 -3.26 14.54 5.69
N ASP A 208 -2.78 15.78 5.53
CA ASP A 208 -2.27 16.60 6.62
C ASP A 208 -3.34 16.80 7.71
N ILE A 209 -4.56 17.17 7.31
CA ILE A 209 -5.70 17.37 8.21
C ILE A 209 -6.12 16.03 8.82
N LEU A 210 -6.25 14.98 8.02
CA LEU A 210 -6.67 13.66 8.47
C LEU A 210 -5.73 13.10 9.55
N LEU A 211 -4.42 13.23 9.37
CA LEU A 211 -3.44 12.79 10.37
C LEU A 211 -3.52 13.66 11.64
N SER A 212 -3.50 14.99 11.50
CA SER A 212 -3.50 15.88 12.66
C SER A 212 -4.77 15.76 13.51
N ASP A 213 -5.94 15.71 12.89
CA ASP A 213 -7.22 15.64 13.57
C ASP A 213 -7.45 14.29 14.27
N ASN A 214 -6.77 13.23 13.81
CA ASN A 214 -6.82 11.90 14.44
C ASN A 214 -5.69 11.64 15.42
N GLY A 215 -4.95 12.69 15.81
CA GLY A 215 -3.98 12.66 16.92
C GLY A 215 -2.62 12.14 16.52
N PHE A 216 -2.15 12.52 15.34
CA PHE A 216 -0.80 12.30 14.86
C PHE A 216 -0.08 13.62 14.62
N THR A 217 1.18 13.70 15.02
CA THR A 217 2.10 14.78 14.64
C THR A 217 2.95 14.30 13.48
N ILE A 218 2.89 15.00 12.34
CA ILE A 218 3.72 14.71 11.18
C ILE A 218 5.15 15.17 11.47
N MET A 219 6.09 14.24 11.55
CA MET A 219 7.50 14.48 11.82
C MET A 219 8.29 14.71 10.53
N GLU A 220 8.02 13.91 9.50
CA GLU A 220 8.68 13.98 8.21
C GLU A 220 7.67 13.79 7.08
N LYS A 221 7.93 14.43 5.93
CA LYS A 221 7.08 14.38 4.75
C LYS A 221 7.95 14.38 3.50
N PHE A 222 7.84 13.34 2.69
CA PHE A 222 8.67 13.13 1.50
C PHE A 222 7.84 13.06 0.23
N GLY A 223 8.42 13.54 -0.87
CA GLY A 223 7.84 13.48 -2.20
C GLY A 223 8.20 12.22 -3.02
N ASN A 224 9.14 11.41 -2.51
CA ASN A 224 9.58 10.17 -3.14
C ASN A 224 10.25 9.22 -2.11
N TYR A 225 10.62 8.03 -2.57
CA TYR A 225 11.29 7.02 -1.73
C TYR A 225 12.77 7.32 -1.42
N GLN A 226 13.38 8.34 -2.04
CA GLN A 226 14.72 8.84 -1.76
C GLN A 226 14.74 9.84 -0.59
N ARG A 227 13.57 10.15 -0.01
CA ARG A 227 13.35 11.10 1.08
C ARG A 227 13.57 12.56 0.68
N ASP A 228 13.42 12.89 -0.59
CA ASP A 228 13.40 14.27 -1.02
C ASP A 228 12.16 14.99 -0.46
N PRO A 229 12.27 16.26 -0.09
CA PRO A 229 11.12 17.05 0.36
C PRO A 229 10.00 17.06 -0.67
N MET A 230 8.75 16.96 -0.21
CA MET A 230 7.60 17.03 -1.10
C MET A 230 7.45 18.43 -1.70
N ASP A 231 7.34 18.51 -3.02
CA ASP A 231 7.13 19.73 -3.80
C ASP A 231 6.08 19.55 -4.91
N SER A 232 5.95 20.53 -5.80
CA SER A 232 4.97 20.50 -6.91
C SER A 232 5.24 19.45 -8.00
N ASN A 233 6.42 18.83 -8.00
CA ASN A 233 6.83 17.82 -8.97
C ASN A 233 6.86 16.41 -8.36
N SER A 234 6.44 16.29 -7.10
CA SER A 234 6.45 15.02 -6.40
C SER A 234 5.33 14.11 -6.86
N ASP A 235 5.66 12.84 -7.10
CA ASP A 235 4.69 11.80 -7.46
C ASP A 235 4.10 11.09 -6.25
N MET A 236 4.79 11.19 -5.10
CA MET A 236 4.41 10.51 -3.87
C MET A 236 4.17 11.51 -2.72
N GLN A 237 3.35 11.09 -1.79
CA GLN A 237 3.21 11.69 -0.48
C GLN A 237 3.46 10.61 0.57
N ILE A 238 4.56 10.76 1.29
CA ILE A 238 5.03 9.80 2.28
C ILE A 238 5.15 10.52 3.61
N TYR A 239 4.48 10.02 4.62
CA TYR A 239 4.41 10.61 5.95
C TYR A 239 5.05 9.70 6.97
N VAL A 240 5.89 10.26 7.82
CA VAL A 240 6.32 9.66 9.08
C VAL A 240 5.74 10.48 10.21
N SER A 241 4.94 9.86 11.05
CA SER A 241 4.18 10.54 12.11
C SER A 241 4.36 9.81 13.43
N GLU A 242 4.16 10.54 14.53
CA GLU A 242 4.11 10.00 15.89
C GLU A 242 2.71 10.29 16.48
N ARG A 243 2.26 9.43 17.41
CA ARG A 243 0.99 9.70 18.11
C ARG A 243 1.15 10.82 19.14
N ASN A 244 0.14 11.68 19.27
CA ASN A 244 0.06 12.72 20.30
C ASN A 244 -0.25 12.11 21.67
#